data_bcc12b8a6d79c44e29db7d249885567d
#
_entry.id   bcc12b8a6d79c44e29db7d249885567d
#
_cell.length_a   1.000
_cell.length_b   1.000
_cell.length_c   1.000
_cell.angle_alpha   90.00
_cell.angle_beta   90.00
_cell.angle_gamma   90.00
#
_symmetry.space_group_name_H-M   'P 1'
#
loop_
_entity.id
_entity.type
_entity.pdbx_description
1 polymer ?
#
loop_
_entity_poly.entity_id
_entity_poly.type
_entity_poly.pdbx_seq_one_letter_code
_entity_poly.pdbx_strand_id
1 'polypeptide(L)'
;CESSDMIGYLDEDKVVKIIGNLVSNAIKFNSKGGRVTVFAAQVNDKIEFAVEDTGWGISPDDITRIFERYYQNNRQKNQGMGIGLSLVNQLVRLHKGSISVKSDPDGGQTLFTVRIPVSKEYYDDKELIKKENISPITREQINDNKQESKATIIIVEDNLDMSTYLTVCLAERFNVICKNNVDDAIDEIIQFIPDLILLDIVLEGNKTGYDLCNAVKSNMMTNHIPILMLSAKDTPQDIALGYDCGAEDYILKPFSMEILIQKINNIIKYRKNSLMEYDSGNEIENTDYNKGGNQFYEKLIGLIHDNISNSEFGITNICEELNISRTQLYRKIKAVTDIPISTLIRNLRMEKAYELFKNNDYTVSEVMYQVGINSNSYFTKTFKEYFNILPSEFIKQTYKK
;
A
#
# COMPACT_ATOMS: atom_id res chain seq x y z
N CYS A 1 30.07 -17.18 -21.07
CA CYS A 1 28.89 -17.10 -21.96
C CYS A 1 29.24 -17.80 -23.26
N GLU A 2 28.41 -18.72 -23.74
CA GLU A 2 28.63 -19.41 -25.02
C GLU A 2 28.09 -18.61 -26.22
N SER A 3 27.29 -17.56 -26.01
CA SER A 3 26.84 -16.63 -27.04
C SER A 3 27.05 -15.17 -26.59
N SER A 4 27.40 -14.30 -27.50
CA SER A 4 27.73 -12.90 -27.24
C SER A 4 26.49 -12.02 -27.01
N ASP A 5 25.34 -12.39 -27.58
CA ASP A 5 24.11 -11.63 -27.49
C ASP A 5 22.90 -12.56 -27.23
N MET A 6 22.34 -12.49 -26.04
CA MET A 6 21.10 -13.15 -25.68
C MET A 6 20.00 -12.08 -25.56
N ILE A 7 19.04 -12.13 -26.49
CA ILE A 7 17.94 -11.16 -26.53
C ILE A 7 16.64 -11.89 -26.22
N GLY A 8 15.83 -11.30 -25.32
CA GLY A 8 14.54 -11.89 -24.97
C GLY A 8 13.65 -10.94 -24.15
N TYR A 9 12.40 -11.31 -23.98
CA TYR A 9 11.44 -10.61 -23.14
C TYR A 9 11.58 -11.14 -21.70
N LEU A 10 12.14 -10.32 -20.82
CA LEU A 10 12.42 -10.65 -19.42
C LEU A 10 12.17 -9.43 -18.55
N ASP A 11 11.74 -9.65 -17.32
CA ASP A 11 11.77 -8.64 -16.27
C ASP A 11 13.16 -8.65 -15.62
N GLU A 12 13.96 -7.63 -15.95
CA GLU A 12 15.36 -7.53 -15.51
C GLU A 12 15.50 -7.58 -14.00
N ASP A 13 14.66 -6.83 -13.27
CA ASP A 13 14.73 -6.77 -11.81
C ASP A 13 14.44 -8.13 -11.16
N LYS A 14 13.49 -8.88 -11.71
CA LYS A 14 13.14 -10.21 -11.20
C LYS A 14 14.23 -11.23 -11.53
N VAL A 15 14.83 -11.17 -12.72
CA VAL A 15 15.93 -12.07 -13.11
C VAL A 15 17.17 -11.82 -12.26
N VAL A 16 17.53 -10.55 -11.98
CA VAL A 16 18.62 -10.19 -11.07
C VAL A 16 18.37 -10.77 -9.67
N LYS A 17 17.13 -10.71 -9.16
CA LYS A 17 16.76 -11.30 -7.87
C LYS A 17 16.86 -12.82 -7.86
N ILE A 18 16.46 -13.50 -8.94
CA ILE A 18 16.61 -14.98 -9.08
C ILE A 18 18.09 -15.36 -8.97
N ILE A 19 18.93 -14.74 -9.80
CA ILE A 19 20.37 -15.06 -9.84
C ILE A 19 21.05 -14.68 -8.52
N GLY A 20 20.75 -13.53 -7.97
CA GLY A 20 21.30 -13.03 -6.70
C GLY A 20 21.02 -13.97 -5.54
N ASN A 21 19.78 -14.48 -5.43
CA ASN A 21 19.41 -15.45 -4.40
C ASN A 21 20.13 -16.78 -4.56
N LEU A 22 20.24 -17.31 -5.78
CA LEU A 22 20.93 -18.57 -6.04
C LEU A 22 22.43 -18.44 -5.75
N VAL A 23 23.08 -17.36 -6.19
CA VAL A 23 24.52 -17.10 -5.94
C VAL A 23 24.77 -16.87 -4.44
N SER A 24 23.92 -16.09 -3.76
CA SER A 24 24.03 -15.88 -2.32
C SER A 24 23.94 -17.19 -1.53
N ASN A 25 23.01 -18.06 -1.91
CA ASN A 25 22.91 -19.40 -1.31
C ASN A 25 24.14 -20.25 -1.61
N ALA A 26 24.63 -20.26 -2.84
CA ALA A 26 25.82 -20.99 -3.25
C ALA A 26 27.08 -20.54 -2.46
N ILE A 27 27.23 -19.25 -2.19
CA ILE A 27 28.33 -18.71 -1.36
C ILE A 27 28.13 -19.11 0.11
N LYS A 28 26.93 -18.95 0.63
CA LYS A 28 26.57 -19.19 2.03
C LYS A 28 26.75 -20.63 2.45
N PHE A 29 26.38 -21.58 1.58
CA PHE A 29 26.40 -23.01 1.85
C PHE A 29 27.66 -23.70 1.32
N ASN A 30 28.66 -22.92 0.93
CA ASN A 30 29.96 -23.42 0.50
C ASN A 30 30.98 -23.43 1.63
N SER A 31 32.00 -24.25 1.47
CA SER A 31 33.14 -24.29 2.38
C SER A 31 34.14 -23.17 2.06
N LYS A 32 34.95 -22.76 3.01
CA LYS A 32 36.02 -21.78 2.79
C LYS A 32 37.00 -22.30 1.72
N GLY A 33 37.15 -21.54 0.62
CA GLY A 33 37.96 -21.92 -0.53
C GLY A 33 37.18 -22.73 -1.59
N GLY A 34 35.88 -22.97 -1.40
CA GLY A 34 35.03 -23.59 -2.40
C GLY A 34 34.79 -22.72 -3.63
N ARG A 35 34.20 -23.29 -4.66
CA ARG A 35 33.94 -22.64 -5.96
C ARG A 35 32.44 -22.45 -6.16
N VAL A 36 32.08 -21.30 -6.73
CA VAL A 36 30.75 -21.04 -7.28
C VAL A 36 30.90 -20.68 -8.76
N THR A 37 30.17 -21.38 -9.62
CA THR A 37 30.20 -21.16 -11.06
C THR A 37 28.79 -20.80 -11.55
N VAL A 38 28.70 -19.73 -12.34
CA VAL A 38 27.43 -19.27 -12.90
C VAL A 38 27.51 -19.46 -14.41
N PHE A 39 26.53 -20.14 -14.98
CA PHE A 39 26.38 -20.35 -16.42
C PHE A 39 25.13 -19.62 -16.89
N ALA A 40 25.18 -19.08 -18.10
CA ALA A 40 24.02 -18.60 -18.82
C ALA A 40 24.13 -19.03 -20.29
N ALA A 41 23.08 -19.61 -20.80
CA ALA A 41 23.01 -20.03 -22.22
C ALA A 41 21.58 -19.82 -22.74
N GLN A 42 21.47 -19.52 -24.03
CA GLN A 42 20.18 -19.55 -24.71
C GLN A 42 20.02 -20.90 -25.38
N VAL A 43 18.99 -21.64 -25.03
CA VAL A 43 18.65 -22.95 -25.59
C VAL A 43 17.26 -22.85 -26.22
N ASN A 44 17.21 -22.79 -27.55
CA ASN A 44 16.00 -22.55 -28.33
C ASN A 44 15.32 -21.21 -27.93
N ASP A 45 14.08 -21.26 -27.49
CA ASP A 45 13.24 -20.14 -27.08
C ASP A 45 13.32 -19.83 -25.56
N LYS A 46 14.33 -20.40 -24.87
CA LYS A 46 14.52 -20.21 -23.41
C LYS A 46 15.92 -19.76 -23.10
N ILE A 47 16.05 -18.95 -22.07
CA ILE A 47 17.32 -18.72 -21.39
C ILE A 47 17.42 -19.71 -20.23
N GLU A 48 18.57 -20.36 -20.13
CA GLU A 48 18.95 -21.22 -19.02
C GLU A 48 20.02 -20.53 -18.18
N PHE A 49 19.75 -20.34 -16.88
CA PHE A 49 20.72 -19.92 -15.89
C PHE A 49 21.03 -21.10 -14.98
N ALA A 50 22.30 -21.39 -14.76
CA ALA A 50 22.72 -22.44 -13.84
C ALA A 50 23.74 -21.87 -12.84
N VAL A 51 23.54 -22.21 -11.57
CA VAL A 51 24.46 -21.89 -10.47
C VAL A 51 24.91 -23.21 -9.85
N GLU A 52 26.20 -23.45 -9.94
CA GLU A 52 26.87 -24.62 -9.39
C GLU A 52 27.76 -24.22 -8.23
N ASP A 53 27.72 -24.94 -7.13
CA ASP A 53 28.59 -24.77 -5.98
C ASP A 53 29.24 -26.09 -5.56
N THR A 54 30.40 -26.00 -4.89
CA THR A 54 31.12 -27.11 -4.31
C THR A 54 30.92 -27.19 -2.80
N GLY A 55 29.69 -26.86 -2.36
CA GLY A 55 29.32 -26.79 -0.95
C GLY A 55 29.02 -28.11 -0.30
N TRP A 56 28.16 -28.12 0.67
CA TRP A 56 27.87 -29.33 1.48
C TRP A 56 26.87 -30.30 0.86
N GLY A 57 26.33 -29.94 -0.31
CA GLY A 57 25.26 -30.73 -0.95
C GLY A 57 23.93 -30.64 -0.18
N ILE A 58 22.89 -31.20 -0.79
CA ILE A 58 21.52 -31.25 -0.27
C ILE A 58 21.09 -32.68 -0.22
N SER A 59 20.57 -33.16 0.91
CA SER A 59 20.08 -34.52 1.04
C SER A 59 18.86 -34.78 0.14
N PRO A 60 18.62 -36.01 -0.33
CA PRO A 60 17.46 -36.36 -1.14
C PRO A 60 16.12 -36.02 -0.46
N ASP A 61 16.04 -36.13 0.86
CA ASP A 61 14.84 -35.79 1.64
C ASP A 61 14.61 -34.27 1.68
N ASP A 62 15.69 -33.50 1.72
CA ASP A 62 15.62 -32.04 1.75
C ASP A 62 15.29 -31.47 0.36
N ILE A 63 15.75 -32.09 -0.75
CA ILE A 63 15.54 -31.59 -2.13
C ILE A 63 14.05 -31.32 -2.43
N THR A 64 13.16 -32.14 -1.91
CA THR A 64 11.72 -31.99 -2.12
C THR A 64 11.14 -30.78 -1.37
N ARG A 65 11.82 -30.33 -0.31
CA ARG A 65 11.32 -29.33 0.63
C ARG A 65 12.04 -27.98 0.58
N ILE A 66 13.21 -27.88 -0.07
CA ILE A 66 14.00 -26.64 -0.12
C ILE A 66 13.27 -25.46 -0.76
N PHE A 67 12.23 -25.69 -1.53
CA PHE A 67 11.37 -24.67 -2.12
C PHE A 67 10.15 -24.30 -1.25
N GLU A 68 9.94 -25.03 -0.13
CA GLU A 68 8.93 -24.69 0.85
C GLU A 68 9.38 -23.42 1.62
N ARG A 69 8.42 -22.61 2.02
CA ARG A 69 8.67 -21.39 2.80
C ARG A 69 9.17 -21.74 4.20
N TYR A 70 10.15 -20.98 4.68
CA TYR A 70 10.73 -21.14 6.02
C TYR A 70 11.41 -22.50 6.26
N TYR A 71 11.59 -23.29 5.22
CA TYR A 71 12.31 -24.53 5.35
C TYR A 71 13.79 -24.29 5.59
N GLN A 72 14.32 -24.86 6.66
CA GLN A 72 15.74 -24.86 7.03
C GLN A 72 16.15 -26.26 7.43
N ASN A 73 17.30 -26.71 6.93
CA ASN A 73 17.88 -27.96 7.39
C ASN A 73 18.38 -27.80 8.84
N ASN A 74 18.15 -28.84 9.69
CA ASN A 74 18.54 -28.88 11.10
C ASN A 74 20.02 -28.57 11.38
N ARG A 75 20.91 -28.72 10.41
CA ARG A 75 22.33 -28.41 10.49
C ARG A 75 22.63 -26.90 10.46
N GLN A 76 21.63 -26.01 10.21
CA GLN A 76 21.85 -24.62 9.83
C GLN A 76 20.85 -23.62 10.46
N LYS A 77 20.32 -23.93 11.65
CA LYS A 77 19.25 -23.16 12.32
C LYS A 77 19.46 -21.65 12.51
N ASN A 78 20.61 -21.09 12.15
CA ASN A 78 20.91 -19.67 12.39
C ASN A 78 21.37 -18.90 11.13
N GLN A 79 21.13 -19.40 9.92
CA GLN A 79 21.65 -18.75 8.71
C GLN A 79 20.56 -18.35 7.70
N GLY A 80 19.65 -17.47 8.08
CA GLY A 80 18.65 -16.87 7.19
C GLY A 80 17.23 -17.36 7.48
N MET A 81 16.21 -16.76 6.82
CA MET A 81 14.79 -17.03 7.10
C MET A 81 14.19 -18.20 6.32
N GLY A 82 14.94 -18.89 5.43
CA GLY A 82 14.39 -19.97 4.59
C GLY A 82 13.40 -19.48 3.51
N ILE A 83 13.53 -18.24 3.05
CA ILE A 83 12.62 -17.61 2.08
C ILE A 83 13.22 -17.54 0.68
N GLY A 84 14.54 -17.46 0.54
CA GLY A 84 15.21 -17.18 -0.74
C GLY A 84 14.84 -18.15 -1.86
N LEU A 85 14.89 -19.48 -1.63
CA LEU A 85 14.54 -20.46 -2.65
C LEU A 85 13.04 -20.50 -2.98
N SER A 86 12.18 -20.25 -2.00
CA SER A 86 10.73 -20.14 -2.25
C SER A 86 10.40 -18.92 -3.11
N LEU A 87 11.10 -17.79 -2.89
CA LEU A 87 11.02 -16.59 -3.72
C LEU A 87 11.50 -16.87 -5.15
N VAL A 88 12.67 -17.53 -5.30
CA VAL A 88 13.18 -17.92 -6.62
C VAL A 88 12.16 -18.76 -7.39
N ASN A 89 11.56 -19.76 -6.74
CA ASN A 89 10.53 -20.60 -7.36
C ASN A 89 9.31 -19.78 -7.81
N GLN A 90 8.88 -18.81 -7.02
CA GLN A 90 7.76 -17.93 -7.36
C GLN A 90 8.10 -17.00 -8.52
N LEU A 91 9.27 -16.36 -8.51
CA LEU A 91 9.73 -15.49 -9.59
C LEU A 91 9.89 -16.24 -10.91
N VAL A 92 10.42 -17.46 -10.87
CA VAL A 92 10.53 -18.34 -12.04
C VAL A 92 9.16 -18.72 -12.60
N ARG A 93 8.19 -19.02 -11.74
CA ARG A 93 6.79 -19.31 -12.17
C ARG A 93 6.12 -18.09 -12.81
N LEU A 94 6.35 -16.87 -12.27
CA LEU A 94 5.85 -15.62 -12.87
C LEU A 94 6.38 -15.42 -14.30
N HIS A 95 7.61 -15.89 -14.58
CA HIS A 95 8.16 -15.94 -15.94
C HIS A 95 7.74 -17.16 -16.74
N LYS A 96 6.75 -17.94 -16.29
CA LYS A 96 6.29 -19.18 -16.95
C LYS A 96 7.44 -20.17 -17.17
N GLY A 97 8.48 -20.09 -16.32
CA GLY A 97 9.70 -20.86 -16.34
C GLY A 97 9.65 -22.09 -15.41
N SER A 98 10.78 -22.76 -15.29
CA SER A 98 11.00 -23.89 -14.39
C SER A 98 12.34 -23.80 -13.68
N ILE A 99 12.39 -24.32 -12.45
CA ILE A 99 13.62 -24.49 -11.68
C ILE A 99 13.79 -25.95 -11.32
N SER A 100 15.02 -26.43 -11.39
CA SER A 100 15.41 -27.76 -10.97
C SER A 100 16.71 -27.72 -10.17
N VAL A 101 16.91 -28.72 -9.31
CA VAL A 101 18.12 -28.85 -8.50
C VAL A 101 18.66 -30.28 -8.67
N LYS A 102 19.98 -30.41 -8.79
CA LYS A 102 20.72 -31.65 -8.66
C LYS A 102 21.77 -31.46 -7.59
N SER A 103 21.85 -32.33 -6.64
CA SER A 103 22.85 -32.25 -5.59
C SER A 103 23.36 -33.62 -5.21
N ASP A 104 24.66 -33.69 -4.92
CA ASP A 104 25.34 -34.86 -4.40
C ASP A 104 25.81 -34.54 -2.98
N PRO A 105 25.14 -35.08 -1.96
CA PRO A 105 25.51 -34.84 -0.58
C PRO A 105 26.86 -35.47 -0.19
N ASP A 106 27.30 -36.52 -0.89
CA ASP A 106 28.58 -37.20 -0.62
C ASP A 106 29.74 -36.54 -1.39
N GLY A 107 29.46 -36.03 -2.60
CA GLY A 107 30.41 -35.32 -3.46
C GLY A 107 30.50 -33.80 -3.19
N GLY A 108 29.63 -33.25 -2.36
CA GLY A 108 29.66 -31.84 -1.99
C GLY A 108 29.37 -30.88 -3.14
N GLN A 109 28.49 -31.23 -4.07
CA GLN A 109 28.12 -30.37 -5.20
C GLN A 109 26.63 -30.14 -5.26
N THR A 110 26.23 -28.88 -5.61
CA THR A 110 24.83 -28.51 -5.88
C THR A 110 24.76 -27.72 -7.16
N LEU A 111 23.82 -28.07 -8.03
CA LEU A 111 23.52 -27.38 -9.28
C LEU A 111 22.05 -26.99 -9.32
N PHE A 112 21.78 -25.72 -9.27
CA PHE A 112 20.47 -25.14 -9.56
C PHE A 112 20.39 -24.75 -11.03
N THR A 113 19.34 -25.15 -11.72
CA THR A 113 19.09 -24.77 -13.11
C THR A 113 17.73 -24.12 -13.25
N VAL A 114 17.71 -22.89 -13.76
CA VAL A 114 16.50 -22.11 -14.05
C VAL A 114 16.34 -21.96 -15.55
N ARG A 115 15.13 -22.23 -16.07
CA ARG A 115 14.80 -22.06 -17.49
C ARG A 115 13.62 -21.11 -17.62
N ILE A 116 13.81 -20.01 -18.35
CA ILE A 116 12.81 -18.98 -18.59
C ILE A 116 12.56 -18.83 -20.09
N PRO A 117 11.29 -18.93 -20.57
CA PRO A 117 10.97 -18.63 -21.95
C PRO A 117 11.20 -17.15 -22.24
N VAL A 118 11.75 -16.84 -23.43
CA VAL A 118 12.13 -15.48 -23.83
C VAL A 118 11.41 -14.98 -25.08
N SER A 119 10.62 -15.81 -25.73
CA SER A 119 9.84 -15.42 -26.90
C SER A 119 8.57 -14.66 -26.47
N LYS A 120 8.19 -13.66 -27.25
CA LYS A 120 7.00 -12.83 -27.03
C LYS A 120 5.71 -13.68 -26.89
N GLU A 121 5.65 -14.80 -27.61
CA GLU A 121 4.48 -15.69 -27.67
C GLU A 121 4.07 -16.29 -26.30
N TYR A 122 4.99 -16.31 -25.35
CA TYR A 122 4.71 -16.79 -23.98
C TYR A 122 4.04 -15.77 -23.10
N TYR A 123 3.98 -14.49 -23.50
CA TYR A 123 3.50 -13.39 -22.66
C TYR A 123 2.32 -12.68 -23.32
N ASP A 124 1.31 -12.28 -22.54
CA ASP A 124 0.22 -11.48 -23.02
C ASP A 124 0.66 -10.03 -23.28
N ASP A 125 0.03 -9.34 -24.23
CA ASP A 125 0.37 -7.94 -24.56
C ASP A 125 0.28 -6.98 -23.34
N LYS A 126 -0.48 -7.36 -22.32
CA LYS A 126 -0.56 -6.62 -21.03
C LYS A 126 0.63 -6.84 -20.12
N GLU A 127 1.37 -7.93 -20.30
CA GLU A 127 2.59 -8.29 -19.56
C GLU A 127 3.84 -7.64 -20.17
N LEU A 128 3.73 -7.16 -21.43
CA LEU A 128 4.83 -6.59 -22.19
C LEU A 128 4.86 -5.05 -22.03
N ILE A 129 5.87 -4.54 -21.32
CA ILE A 129 6.12 -3.10 -21.24
C ILE A 129 6.92 -2.71 -22.48
N LYS A 130 6.36 -1.85 -23.35
CA LYS A 130 7.14 -1.18 -24.37
C LYS A 130 8.09 -0.21 -23.69
N LYS A 131 9.38 -0.34 -23.92
CA LYS A 131 10.40 0.62 -23.51
C LYS A 131 10.28 1.88 -24.41
N GLU A 132 9.17 2.60 -24.30
CA GLU A 132 9.06 3.96 -24.81
C GLU A 132 9.53 4.86 -23.67
N ASN A 133 10.53 5.70 -23.98
CA ASN A 133 11.14 6.71 -23.13
C ASN A 133 10.21 7.18 -22.02
N ILE A 134 10.52 6.84 -20.78
CA ILE A 134 9.86 7.41 -19.61
C ILE A 134 10.32 8.87 -19.53
N SER A 135 9.66 9.72 -20.30
CA SER A 135 9.61 11.15 -20.02
C SER A 135 8.85 11.33 -18.71
N PRO A 136 9.27 12.22 -17.82
CA PRO A 136 8.55 12.44 -16.56
C PRO A 136 7.11 12.79 -16.91
N ILE A 137 6.17 12.02 -16.37
CA ILE A 137 4.72 12.17 -16.56
C ILE A 137 4.34 13.58 -16.12
N THR A 138 4.07 14.43 -17.10
CA THR A 138 3.52 15.77 -16.91
C THR A 138 2.06 15.63 -16.44
N ARG A 139 1.72 16.36 -15.40
CA ARG A 139 0.57 16.29 -14.49
C ARG A 139 -0.81 16.62 -15.06
N GLU A 140 -1.16 16.35 -16.31
CA GLU A 140 -2.40 16.86 -16.92
C GLU A 140 -3.28 15.85 -17.65
N GLN A 141 -3.32 14.57 -17.23
CA GLN A 141 -4.37 13.67 -17.74
C GLN A 141 -4.82 12.67 -16.67
N ILE A 142 -5.53 13.14 -15.65
CA ILE A 142 -6.44 12.28 -14.89
C ILE A 142 -7.81 12.41 -15.54
N ASN A 143 -8.04 11.62 -16.59
CA ASN A 143 -9.37 11.42 -17.14
C ASN A 143 -10.10 10.34 -16.33
N ASP A 144 -11.34 10.67 -15.97
CA ASP A 144 -12.34 9.83 -15.34
C ASP A 144 -12.60 8.52 -16.10
N ASN A 145 -11.80 7.50 -15.84
CA ASN A 145 -12.19 6.12 -16.09
C ASN A 145 -12.17 5.39 -14.74
N LYS A 146 -13.34 4.94 -14.29
CA LYS A 146 -13.57 4.05 -13.15
C LYS A 146 -12.86 2.70 -13.37
N GLN A 147 -11.54 2.67 -13.30
CA GLN A 147 -10.78 1.49 -12.89
C GLN A 147 -10.58 1.66 -11.39
N GLU A 148 -11.05 0.72 -10.60
CA GLU A 148 -10.75 0.66 -9.16
C GLU A 148 -9.24 0.71 -9.00
N SER A 149 -8.72 1.85 -8.53
CA SER A 149 -7.29 2.01 -8.29
C SER A 149 -6.91 1.03 -7.19
N LYS A 150 -5.88 0.20 -7.44
CA LYS A 150 -5.34 -0.71 -6.42
C LYS A 150 -5.01 0.08 -5.15
N ALA A 151 -5.34 -0.49 -3.99
CA ALA A 151 -4.96 0.09 -2.71
C ALA A 151 -3.43 0.16 -2.58
N THR A 152 -2.93 1.21 -1.94
CA THR A 152 -1.49 1.44 -1.73
C THR A 152 -1.06 0.96 -0.36
N ILE A 153 -0.06 0.10 -0.31
CA ILE A 153 0.53 -0.45 0.91
C ILE A 153 1.99 -0.01 1.03
N ILE A 154 2.38 0.50 2.20
CA ILE A 154 3.79 0.70 2.53
C ILE A 154 4.25 -0.47 3.40
N ILE A 155 5.31 -1.13 2.97
CA ILE A 155 6.00 -2.18 3.71
C ILE A 155 7.24 -1.58 4.35
N VAL A 156 7.42 -1.79 5.66
CA VAL A 156 8.63 -1.40 6.40
C VAL A 156 9.25 -2.67 6.97
N GLU A 157 10.33 -3.11 6.33
CA GLU A 157 11.03 -4.37 6.60
C GLU A 157 12.49 -4.18 6.21
N ASP A 158 13.43 -4.37 7.13
CA ASP A 158 14.86 -4.21 6.92
C ASP A 158 15.51 -5.41 6.23
N ASN A 159 14.93 -6.59 6.41
CA ASN A 159 15.41 -7.80 5.76
C ASN A 159 15.07 -7.77 4.26
N LEU A 160 16.11 -7.68 3.42
CA LEU A 160 15.96 -7.55 1.96
C LEU A 160 15.23 -8.74 1.31
N ASP A 161 15.43 -9.96 1.82
CA ASP A 161 14.77 -11.16 1.29
C ASP A 161 13.27 -11.12 1.60
N MET A 162 12.90 -10.75 2.83
CA MET A 162 11.50 -10.66 3.27
C MET A 162 10.80 -9.50 2.56
N SER A 163 11.41 -8.32 2.49
CA SER A 163 10.84 -7.14 1.83
C SER A 163 10.62 -7.38 0.34
N THR A 164 11.57 -8.04 -0.33
CA THR A 164 11.44 -8.46 -1.73
C THR A 164 10.31 -9.47 -1.90
N TYR A 165 10.26 -10.48 -1.05
CA TYR A 165 9.23 -11.51 -1.08
C TYR A 165 7.83 -10.93 -0.91
N LEU A 166 7.61 -10.08 0.11
CA LEU A 166 6.35 -9.41 0.35
C LEU A 166 5.95 -8.52 -0.83
N THR A 167 6.91 -7.74 -1.36
CA THR A 167 6.66 -6.86 -2.51
C THR A 167 6.18 -7.65 -3.72
N VAL A 168 6.85 -8.74 -4.07
CA VAL A 168 6.48 -9.57 -5.24
C VAL A 168 5.10 -10.20 -5.04
N CYS A 169 4.83 -10.76 -3.86
CA CYS A 169 3.56 -11.44 -3.59
C CYS A 169 2.35 -10.48 -3.53
N LEU A 170 2.57 -9.25 -3.08
CA LEU A 170 1.50 -8.27 -2.91
C LEU A 170 1.28 -7.39 -4.15
N ALA A 171 2.28 -7.20 -5.02
CA ALA A 171 2.23 -6.32 -6.19
C ALA A 171 1.15 -6.71 -7.22
N GLU A 172 0.73 -7.98 -7.26
CA GLU A 172 -0.38 -8.41 -8.14
C GLU A 172 -1.70 -7.72 -7.77
N ARG A 173 -1.93 -7.44 -6.47
CA ARG A 173 -3.20 -6.97 -5.92
C ARG A 173 -3.17 -5.53 -5.41
N PHE A 174 -2.00 -5.04 -5.02
CA PHE A 174 -1.80 -3.75 -4.36
C PHE A 174 -0.69 -2.94 -5.05
N ASN A 175 -0.72 -1.63 -4.88
CA ASN A 175 0.44 -0.79 -5.14
C ASN A 175 1.36 -0.86 -3.92
N VAL A 176 2.58 -1.36 -4.09
CA VAL A 176 3.50 -1.62 -2.98
C VAL A 176 4.69 -0.66 -3.03
N ILE A 177 4.94 -0.01 -1.90
CA ILE A 177 6.15 0.80 -1.65
C ILE A 177 6.90 0.14 -0.50
N CYS A 178 8.18 -0.14 -0.67
CA CYS A 178 8.99 -0.76 0.37
C CYS A 178 10.03 0.20 0.91
N LYS A 179 10.21 0.22 2.24
CA LYS A 179 11.24 0.95 2.97
C LYS A 179 11.93 0.02 3.96
N ASN A 180 13.20 0.27 4.23
CA ASN A 180 14.03 -0.58 5.06
C ASN A 180 14.37 0.05 6.43
N ASN A 181 13.95 1.28 6.67
CA ASN A 181 14.14 1.97 7.95
C ASN A 181 12.97 2.92 8.27
N VAL A 182 12.93 3.34 9.55
CA VAL A 182 11.83 4.16 10.09
C VAL A 182 11.81 5.57 9.49
N ASP A 183 12.97 6.20 9.32
CA ASP A 183 13.04 7.62 8.90
C ASP A 183 12.55 7.78 7.45
N ASP A 184 13.05 6.97 6.52
CA ASP A 184 12.59 6.97 5.14
C ASP A 184 11.11 6.56 5.01
N ALA A 185 10.64 5.70 5.92
CA ALA A 185 9.24 5.28 5.95
C ALA A 185 8.31 6.43 6.36
N ILE A 186 8.66 7.23 7.36
CA ILE A 186 7.85 8.37 7.82
C ILE A 186 7.63 9.37 6.70
N ASP A 187 8.67 9.75 5.98
CA ASP A 187 8.58 10.72 4.88
C ASP A 187 7.64 10.21 3.78
N GLU A 188 7.77 8.94 3.42
CA GLU A 188 6.95 8.31 2.40
C GLU A 188 5.47 8.16 2.85
N ILE A 189 5.24 7.79 4.12
CA ILE A 189 3.89 7.68 4.69
C ILE A 189 3.17 9.03 4.66
N ILE A 190 3.86 10.11 5.04
CA ILE A 190 3.30 11.47 5.02
C ILE A 190 3.04 11.93 3.58
N GLN A 191 3.92 11.58 2.64
CA GLN A 191 3.79 11.97 1.25
C GLN A 191 2.65 11.22 0.54
N PHE A 192 2.53 9.91 0.74
CA PHE A 192 1.60 9.06 -0.02
C PHE A 192 0.28 8.79 0.69
N ILE A 193 0.22 8.90 2.03
CA ILE A 193 -0.96 8.54 2.85
C ILE A 193 -1.54 7.20 2.38
N PRO A 194 -0.85 6.07 2.66
CA PRO A 194 -1.23 4.75 2.15
C PRO A 194 -2.54 4.25 2.76
N ASP A 195 -3.14 3.23 2.12
CA ASP A 195 -4.34 2.56 2.64
C ASP A 195 -4.02 1.63 3.82
N LEU A 196 -2.76 1.15 3.92
CA LEU A 196 -2.28 0.30 5.01
C LEU A 196 -0.75 0.35 5.10
N ILE A 197 -0.23 0.23 6.31
CA ILE A 197 1.20 0.03 6.59
C ILE A 197 1.39 -1.41 7.08
N LEU A 198 2.29 -2.14 6.43
CA LEU A 198 2.77 -3.45 6.87
C LEU A 198 4.14 -3.25 7.51
N LEU A 199 4.25 -3.50 8.81
CA LEU A 199 5.37 -3.05 9.63
C LEU A 199 6.04 -4.19 10.38
N ASP A 200 7.33 -4.42 10.14
CA ASP A 200 8.12 -5.27 11.05
C ASP A 200 8.39 -4.54 12.36
N ILE A 201 8.29 -5.26 13.45
CA ILE A 201 8.60 -4.75 14.80
C ILE A 201 10.10 -4.59 14.99
N VAL A 202 10.87 -5.57 14.51
CA VAL A 202 12.33 -5.60 14.67
C VAL A 202 12.96 -5.02 13.41
N LEU A 203 13.43 -3.80 13.49
CA LEU A 203 14.10 -3.09 12.41
C LEU A 203 15.55 -2.83 12.83
N GLU A 204 16.50 -2.91 11.89
CA GLU A 204 17.88 -2.51 12.13
C GLU A 204 17.97 -0.99 12.36
N GLY A 205 18.71 -0.59 13.41
CA GLY A 205 18.95 0.81 13.73
C GLY A 205 18.55 1.20 15.15
N ASN A 206 18.40 2.51 15.38
CA ASN A 206 18.08 3.07 16.70
C ASN A 206 16.56 3.16 16.98
N LYS A 207 15.70 2.90 15.98
CA LYS A 207 14.25 2.99 16.06
C LYS A 207 13.62 1.65 15.72
N THR A 208 12.59 1.30 16.46
CA THR A 208 11.82 0.06 16.31
C THR A 208 10.54 0.28 15.51
N GLY A 209 9.85 -0.79 15.12
CA GLY A 209 8.51 -0.68 14.54
C GLY A 209 7.49 -0.02 15.49
N TYR A 210 7.66 -0.18 16.81
CA TYR A 210 6.82 0.53 17.78
C TYR A 210 7.00 2.05 17.73
N ASP A 211 8.23 2.53 17.51
CA ASP A 211 8.52 3.96 17.37
C ASP A 211 7.84 4.54 16.14
N LEU A 212 7.87 3.81 15.00
CA LEU A 212 7.16 4.19 13.80
C LEU A 212 5.63 4.20 14.01
N CYS A 213 5.09 3.16 14.65
CA CYS A 213 3.67 3.09 14.97
C CYS A 213 3.22 4.30 15.79
N ASN A 214 3.94 4.61 16.88
CA ASN A 214 3.66 5.78 17.71
C ASN A 214 3.75 7.09 16.90
N ALA A 215 4.76 7.27 16.06
CA ALA A 215 4.91 8.45 15.22
C ALA A 215 3.74 8.62 14.25
N VAL A 216 3.32 7.54 13.58
CA VAL A 216 2.19 7.53 12.65
C VAL A 216 0.87 7.83 13.38
N LYS A 217 0.62 7.20 14.53
CA LYS A 217 -0.63 7.34 15.29
C LYS A 217 -0.73 8.68 16.03
N SER A 218 0.39 9.30 16.36
CA SER A 218 0.41 10.64 16.99
C SER A 218 0.24 11.79 15.99
N ASN A 219 0.47 11.56 14.71
CA ASN A 219 0.39 12.59 13.68
C ASN A 219 -1.03 12.67 13.10
N MET A 220 -1.66 13.83 13.17
CA MET A 220 -3.03 14.10 12.70
C MET A 220 -3.24 13.70 11.22
N MET A 221 -2.21 13.80 10.38
CA MET A 221 -2.30 13.44 8.96
C MET A 221 -2.27 11.94 8.70
N THR A 222 -1.67 11.16 9.59
CA THR A 222 -1.41 9.72 9.37
C THR A 222 -2.05 8.80 10.39
N ASN A 223 -2.55 9.33 11.53
CA ASN A 223 -3.11 8.54 12.64
C ASN A 223 -4.27 7.60 12.23
N HIS A 224 -4.97 7.92 11.15
CA HIS A 224 -6.06 7.12 10.60
C HIS A 224 -5.56 5.92 9.75
N ILE A 225 -4.26 5.88 9.38
CA ILE A 225 -3.72 4.82 8.54
C ILE A 225 -3.61 3.54 9.38
N PRO A 226 -4.24 2.43 8.95
CA PRO A 226 -4.13 1.17 9.66
C PRO A 226 -2.72 0.59 9.55
N ILE A 227 -2.27 0.01 10.67
CA ILE A 227 -0.96 -0.63 10.78
C ILE A 227 -1.17 -2.11 11.10
N LEU A 228 -0.65 -2.98 10.25
CA LEU A 228 -0.58 -4.43 10.48
C LEU A 228 0.86 -4.79 10.83
N MET A 229 1.09 -5.21 12.07
CA MET A 229 2.42 -5.55 12.54
C MET A 229 2.82 -6.97 12.18
N LEU A 230 4.07 -7.14 11.72
CA LEU A 230 4.72 -8.44 11.53
C LEU A 230 5.73 -8.67 12.66
N SER A 231 5.75 -9.83 13.27
CA SER A 231 6.66 -10.10 14.37
C SER A 231 7.12 -11.54 14.46
N ALA A 232 8.38 -11.73 14.87
CA ALA A 232 8.90 -13.00 15.34
C ALA A 232 8.66 -13.21 16.85
N LYS A 233 8.14 -12.20 17.55
CA LYS A 233 7.88 -12.23 19.00
C LYS A 233 6.45 -12.69 19.25
N ASP A 234 6.31 -13.74 20.04
CA ASP A 234 5.04 -14.41 20.35
C ASP A 234 4.59 -14.24 21.82
N THR A 235 5.32 -13.41 22.60
CA THR A 235 4.95 -13.21 24.00
C THR A 235 3.67 -12.35 24.12
N PRO A 236 2.78 -12.64 25.09
CA PRO A 236 1.59 -11.82 25.31
C PRO A 236 1.93 -10.34 25.56
N GLN A 237 3.08 -10.06 26.17
CA GLN A 237 3.55 -8.70 26.44
C GLN A 237 3.91 -7.94 25.13
N ASP A 238 4.60 -8.59 24.19
CA ASP A 238 4.95 -7.98 22.90
C ASP A 238 3.71 -7.69 22.05
N ILE A 239 2.72 -8.60 22.08
CA ILE A 239 1.45 -8.42 21.40
C ILE A 239 0.66 -7.25 22.02
N ALA A 240 0.60 -7.17 23.36
CA ALA A 240 -0.08 -6.07 24.04
C ALA A 240 0.57 -4.71 23.73
N LEU A 241 1.90 -4.62 23.69
CA LEU A 241 2.62 -3.41 23.28
C LEU A 241 2.26 -2.97 21.86
N GLY A 242 2.05 -3.92 20.93
CA GLY A 242 1.63 -3.61 19.57
C GLY A 242 0.25 -2.93 19.52
N TYR A 243 -0.70 -3.45 20.28
CA TYR A 243 -2.04 -2.85 20.40
C TYR A 243 -2.01 -1.52 21.16
N ASP A 244 -1.19 -1.39 22.21
CA ASP A 244 -1.04 -0.15 22.97
C ASP A 244 -0.47 0.99 22.10
N CYS A 245 0.37 0.68 21.11
CA CYS A 245 0.84 1.64 20.11
C CYS A 245 -0.23 2.03 19.08
N GLY A 246 -1.41 1.38 19.10
CA GLY A 246 -2.52 1.65 18.19
C GLY A 246 -2.47 0.88 16.86
N ALA A 247 -1.74 -0.24 16.79
CA ALA A 247 -1.81 -1.14 15.64
C ALA A 247 -3.20 -1.82 15.56
N GLU A 248 -3.72 -1.98 14.35
CA GLU A 248 -5.03 -2.59 14.13
C GLU A 248 -5.01 -4.10 14.23
N ASP A 249 -3.90 -4.73 13.86
CA ASP A 249 -3.77 -6.18 13.94
C ASP A 249 -2.29 -6.60 13.94
N TYR A 250 -2.07 -7.87 14.18
CA TYR A 250 -0.77 -8.47 14.41
C TYR A 250 -0.67 -9.82 13.69
N ILE A 251 0.50 -10.12 13.09
CA ILE A 251 0.79 -11.42 12.48
C ILE A 251 2.12 -11.94 12.98
N LEU A 252 2.10 -13.16 13.50
CA LEU A 252 3.32 -13.86 13.90
C LEU A 252 4.05 -14.44 12.70
N LYS A 253 5.36 -14.23 12.63
CA LYS A 253 6.28 -14.92 11.70
C LYS A 253 6.62 -16.30 12.30
N PRO A 254 6.53 -17.39 11.52
CA PRO A 254 6.20 -17.50 10.09
C PRO A 254 4.69 -17.48 9.81
N PHE A 255 4.26 -16.83 8.72
CA PHE A 255 2.87 -16.71 8.32
C PHE A 255 2.60 -17.18 6.89
N SER A 256 1.35 -17.52 6.61
CA SER A 256 0.89 -17.80 5.24
C SER A 256 0.54 -16.49 4.51
N MET A 257 0.90 -16.39 3.22
CA MET A 257 0.53 -15.23 2.40
C MET A 257 -0.98 -15.10 2.21
N GLU A 258 -1.70 -16.23 2.17
CA GLU A 258 -3.15 -16.22 2.09
C GLU A 258 -3.77 -15.52 3.30
N ILE A 259 -3.28 -15.85 4.51
CA ILE A 259 -3.74 -15.22 5.76
C ILE A 259 -3.37 -13.73 5.78
N LEU A 260 -2.14 -13.39 5.38
CA LEU A 260 -1.70 -11.99 5.30
C LEU A 260 -2.60 -11.18 4.36
N ILE A 261 -2.85 -11.68 3.14
CA ILE A 261 -3.69 -11.01 2.16
C ILE A 261 -5.14 -10.88 2.65
N GLN A 262 -5.68 -11.91 3.30
CA GLN A 262 -7.03 -11.84 3.89
C GLN A 262 -7.12 -10.78 4.99
N LYS A 263 -6.13 -10.69 5.90
CA LYS A 263 -6.10 -9.66 6.94
C LYS A 263 -6.01 -8.25 6.33
N ILE A 264 -5.12 -8.04 5.36
CA ILE A 264 -4.99 -6.76 4.64
C ILE A 264 -6.34 -6.36 4.03
N ASN A 265 -6.98 -7.26 3.27
CA ASN A 265 -8.26 -6.98 2.64
C ASN A 265 -9.36 -6.67 3.66
N ASN A 266 -9.41 -7.41 4.77
CA ASN A 266 -10.40 -7.18 5.82
C ASN A 266 -10.20 -5.79 6.45
N ILE A 267 -8.98 -5.42 6.83
CA ILE A 267 -8.68 -4.11 7.42
C ILE A 267 -9.09 -2.98 6.47
N ILE A 268 -8.70 -3.05 5.19
CA ILE A 268 -9.05 -2.04 4.19
C ILE A 268 -10.57 -1.97 3.96
N LYS A 269 -11.26 -3.11 3.89
CA LYS A 269 -12.71 -3.19 3.68
C LYS A 269 -13.50 -2.64 4.89
N TYR A 270 -13.14 -3.04 6.12
CA TYR A 270 -13.79 -2.53 7.33
C TYR A 270 -13.70 -1.01 7.41
N ARG A 271 -12.54 -0.46 7.07
CA ARG A 271 -12.35 0.98 7.03
C ARG A 271 -13.26 1.67 6.02
N LYS A 272 -13.36 1.15 4.78
CA LYS A 272 -14.25 1.71 3.76
C LYS A 272 -15.73 1.67 4.19
N ASN A 273 -16.16 0.60 4.82
CA ASN A 273 -17.54 0.45 5.30
C ASN A 273 -17.85 1.42 6.45
N SER A 274 -16.96 1.57 7.42
CA SER A 274 -17.14 2.53 8.53
C SER A 274 -17.25 3.98 8.05
N LEU A 275 -16.61 4.32 6.93
CA LEU A 275 -16.71 5.65 6.31
C LEU A 275 -18.08 5.87 5.63
N MET A 276 -18.66 4.83 5.01
CA MET A 276 -19.97 4.91 4.35
C MET A 276 -21.13 5.01 5.36
N GLU A 277 -21.01 4.40 6.54
CA GLU A 277 -22.04 4.46 7.60
C GLU A 277 -22.06 5.83 8.28
N TYR A 278 -20.93 6.55 8.34
CA TYR A 278 -20.86 7.92 8.86
C TYR A 278 -21.65 8.92 8.01
N ASP A 279 -21.71 8.70 6.69
CA ASP A 279 -22.42 9.55 5.72
C ASP A 279 -23.95 9.37 5.79
N SER A 280 -24.43 8.29 6.42
CA SER A 280 -25.87 7.98 6.57
C SER A 280 -26.52 8.48 7.85
N GLY A 281 -25.82 9.25 8.69
CA GLY A 281 -26.37 9.92 9.86
C GLY A 281 -26.73 9.01 11.06
N ASN A 282 -26.26 7.78 11.06
CA ASN A 282 -26.36 6.89 12.20
C ASN A 282 -25.21 7.14 13.18
N GLU A 283 -25.52 7.50 14.42
CA GLU A 283 -24.55 7.54 15.52
C GLU A 283 -24.00 6.13 15.74
N ILE A 284 -22.80 5.85 15.24
CA ILE A 284 -22.09 4.61 15.52
C ILE A 284 -21.39 4.80 16.87
N GLU A 285 -21.68 3.90 17.81
CA GLU A 285 -20.91 3.77 19.05
C GLU A 285 -19.41 3.74 18.75
N ASN A 286 -18.69 4.67 19.38
CA ASN A 286 -17.25 4.91 19.26
C ASN A 286 -16.43 3.61 19.33
N THR A 287 -16.10 3.02 18.19
CA THR A 287 -15.02 2.06 18.13
C THR A 287 -13.70 2.83 18.00
N ASP A 288 -12.68 2.41 18.74
CA ASP A 288 -11.36 3.08 18.80
C ASP A 288 -10.68 3.28 17.42
N TYR A 289 -11.16 2.60 16.39
CA TYR A 289 -10.69 2.69 15.01
C TYR A 289 -10.91 4.05 14.32
N ASN A 290 -11.83 4.88 14.81
CA ASN A 290 -12.21 6.14 14.16
C ASN A 290 -11.60 7.41 14.77
N LYS A 291 -10.94 7.33 15.93
CA LYS A 291 -10.47 8.52 16.66
C LYS A 291 -9.56 9.44 15.86
N GLY A 292 -8.69 8.89 15.03
CA GLY A 292 -7.72 9.69 14.29
C GLY A 292 -8.25 10.36 13.02
N GLY A 293 -9.18 9.70 12.32
CA GLY A 293 -9.88 10.27 11.17
C GLY A 293 -10.80 11.41 11.58
N ASN A 294 -11.48 11.26 12.72
CA ASN A 294 -12.39 12.25 13.28
C ASN A 294 -11.69 13.58 13.59
N GLN A 295 -10.52 13.58 14.23
CA GLN A 295 -9.83 14.80 14.61
C GLN A 295 -9.48 15.70 13.41
N PHE A 296 -8.98 15.12 12.32
CA PHE A 296 -8.71 15.86 11.09
C PHE A 296 -10.01 16.35 10.46
N TYR A 297 -11.03 15.49 10.38
CA TYR A 297 -12.31 15.81 9.80
C TYR A 297 -13.02 16.93 10.59
N GLU A 298 -13.07 16.84 11.91
CA GLU A 298 -13.63 17.88 12.79
C GLU A 298 -12.91 19.22 12.61
N LYS A 299 -11.57 19.21 12.56
CA LYS A 299 -10.80 20.43 12.32
C LYS A 299 -11.10 21.02 10.94
N LEU A 300 -11.22 20.19 9.91
CA LEU A 300 -11.57 20.61 8.55
C LEU A 300 -12.98 21.21 8.50
N ILE A 301 -13.97 20.55 9.11
CA ILE A 301 -15.35 21.01 9.18
C ILE A 301 -15.43 22.35 9.94
N GLY A 302 -14.75 22.45 11.09
CA GLY A 302 -14.65 23.70 11.85
C GLY A 302 -14.09 24.83 11.00
N LEU A 303 -12.98 24.58 10.29
CA LEU A 303 -12.35 25.57 9.42
C LEU A 303 -13.28 26.03 8.28
N ILE A 304 -14.05 25.11 7.68
CA ILE A 304 -15.05 25.45 6.66
C ILE A 304 -16.20 26.27 7.27
N HIS A 305 -16.70 25.89 8.45
CA HIS A 305 -17.76 26.63 9.14
C HIS A 305 -17.36 28.04 9.52
N ASP A 306 -16.15 28.24 10.04
CA ASP A 306 -15.61 29.56 10.40
C ASP A 306 -15.50 30.51 9.19
N ASN A 307 -15.34 29.91 8.00
CA ASN A 307 -15.18 30.68 6.75
C ASN A 307 -16.35 30.51 5.77
N ILE A 308 -17.51 30.03 6.22
CA ILE A 308 -18.61 29.62 5.33
C ILE A 308 -19.17 30.77 4.50
N SER A 309 -19.16 32.01 5.06
CA SER A 309 -19.62 33.24 4.40
C SER A 309 -18.60 33.82 3.41
N ASN A 310 -17.36 33.36 3.45
CA ASN A 310 -16.32 33.86 2.55
C ASN A 310 -16.40 33.14 1.21
N SER A 311 -16.83 33.85 0.14
CA SER A 311 -16.95 33.27 -1.21
C SER A 311 -15.60 32.82 -1.84
N GLU A 312 -14.49 33.40 -1.38
CA GLU A 312 -13.14 33.12 -1.86
C GLU A 312 -12.48 31.96 -1.10
N PHE A 313 -13.11 31.51 0.01
CA PHE A 313 -12.58 30.42 0.79
C PHE A 313 -12.66 29.09 0.02
N GLY A 314 -11.51 28.47 -0.19
CA GLY A 314 -11.40 27.24 -0.97
C GLY A 314 -10.19 26.40 -0.60
N ILE A 315 -9.85 25.49 -1.50
CA ILE A 315 -8.79 24.47 -1.29
C ILE A 315 -7.43 25.11 -0.92
N THR A 316 -7.07 26.24 -1.51
CA THR A 316 -5.80 26.93 -1.24
C THR A 316 -5.74 27.38 0.21
N ASN A 317 -6.79 28.03 0.71
CA ASN A 317 -6.86 28.49 2.09
C ASN A 317 -6.82 27.33 3.09
N ILE A 318 -7.51 26.23 2.80
CA ILE A 318 -7.47 25.02 3.63
C ILE A 318 -6.06 24.44 3.70
N CYS A 319 -5.34 24.40 2.57
CA CYS A 319 -3.96 23.92 2.53
C CYS A 319 -3.02 24.81 3.37
N GLU A 320 -3.18 26.14 3.29
CA GLU A 320 -2.40 27.10 4.06
C GLU A 320 -2.66 26.96 5.56
N GLU A 321 -3.93 26.95 5.98
CA GLU A 321 -4.33 26.83 7.40
C GLU A 321 -3.93 25.49 8.04
N LEU A 322 -3.97 24.40 7.27
CA LEU A 322 -3.56 23.10 7.75
C LEU A 322 -2.07 22.80 7.53
N ASN A 323 -1.34 23.72 6.86
CA ASN A 323 0.07 23.56 6.48
C ASN A 323 0.35 22.25 5.73
N ILE A 324 -0.47 21.95 4.71
CA ILE A 324 -0.37 20.72 3.90
C ILE A 324 -0.43 21.04 2.41
N SER A 325 0.17 20.17 1.59
CA SER A 325 0.05 20.28 0.14
C SER A 325 -1.36 19.91 -0.37
N ARG A 326 -1.75 20.41 -1.54
CA ARG A 326 -3.02 20.00 -2.20
C ARG A 326 -3.11 18.47 -2.35
N THR A 327 -2.02 17.81 -2.72
CA THR A 327 -1.99 16.37 -2.90
C THR A 327 -2.27 15.62 -1.59
N GLN A 328 -1.67 16.09 -0.48
CA GLN A 328 -1.93 15.53 0.85
C GLN A 328 -3.38 15.75 1.27
N LEU A 329 -3.94 16.96 1.07
CA LEU A 329 -5.34 17.23 1.36
C LEU A 329 -6.28 16.28 0.61
N TYR A 330 -6.11 16.14 -0.71
CA TYR A 330 -6.96 15.23 -1.50
C TYR A 330 -6.85 13.78 -1.05
N ARG A 331 -5.64 13.29 -0.77
CA ARG A 331 -5.43 11.91 -0.28
C ARG A 331 -6.08 11.71 1.08
N LYS A 332 -5.90 12.65 2.01
CA LYS A 332 -6.49 12.58 3.34
C LYS A 332 -8.02 12.64 3.30
N ILE A 333 -8.60 13.54 2.51
CA ILE A 333 -10.05 13.64 2.32
C ILE A 333 -10.61 12.34 1.74
N LYS A 334 -10.02 11.84 0.67
CA LYS A 334 -10.41 10.54 0.08
C LYS A 334 -10.33 9.40 1.09
N ALA A 335 -9.33 9.43 1.97
CA ALA A 335 -9.15 8.42 2.99
C ALA A 335 -10.14 8.52 4.17
N VAL A 336 -10.76 9.70 4.37
CA VAL A 336 -11.64 9.97 5.53
C VAL A 336 -13.11 10.10 5.13
N THR A 337 -13.45 10.58 3.93
CA THR A 337 -14.85 10.87 3.56
C THR A 337 -15.28 10.28 2.21
N ASP A 338 -14.35 9.87 1.37
CA ASP A 338 -14.57 9.47 -0.04
C ASP A 338 -15.34 10.52 -0.90
N ILE A 339 -15.58 11.72 -0.35
CA ILE A 339 -16.27 12.84 -1.00
C ILE A 339 -15.22 13.88 -1.44
N PRO A 340 -15.30 14.41 -2.67
CA PRO A 340 -14.41 15.50 -3.09
C PRO A 340 -14.57 16.74 -2.19
N ILE A 341 -13.46 17.39 -1.82
CA ILE A 341 -13.45 18.56 -0.93
C ILE A 341 -14.36 19.69 -1.42
N SER A 342 -14.43 19.92 -2.74
CA SER A 342 -15.33 20.92 -3.32
C SER A 342 -16.81 20.59 -3.09
N THR A 343 -17.16 19.31 -3.14
CA THR A 343 -18.49 18.82 -2.82
C THR A 343 -18.79 18.95 -1.34
N LEU A 344 -17.83 18.65 -0.46
CA LEU A 344 -17.97 18.82 0.98
C LEU A 344 -18.24 20.30 1.35
N ILE A 345 -17.45 21.25 0.85
CA ILE A 345 -17.67 22.68 1.07
C ILE A 345 -19.08 23.10 0.57
N ARG A 346 -19.46 22.63 -0.61
CA ARG A 346 -20.78 22.91 -1.18
C ARG A 346 -21.91 22.39 -0.30
N ASN A 347 -21.81 21.16 0.17
CA ASN A 347 -22.82 20.52 1.02
C ASN A 347 -22.98 21.28 2.35
N LEU A 348 -21.89 21.58 3.03
CA LEU A 348 -21.92 22.37 4.27
C LEU A 348 -22.54 23.77 4.10
N ARG A 349 -22.29 24.43 2.95
CA ARG A 349 -22.95 25.70 2.60
C ARG A 349 -24.46 25.52 2.44
N MET A 350 -24.92 24.40 1.84
CA MET A 350 -26.35 24.11 1.69
C MET A 350 -27.01 23.78 3.03
N GLU A 351 -26.37 23.00 3.87
CA GLU A 351 -26.85 22.71 5.22
C GLU A 351 -26.99 24.00 6.04
N LYS A 352 -25.99 24.86 5.98
CA LYS A 352 -26.07 26.17 6.65
C LYS A 352 -27.17 27.06 6.09
N ALA A 353 -27.38 27.05 4.79
CA ALA A 353 -28.50 27.79 4.15
C ALA A 353 -29.85 27.26 4.64
N TYR A 354 -30.01 25.95 4.77
CA TYR A 354 -31.22 25.33 5.32
C TYR A 354 -31.47 25.76 6.77
N GLU A 355 -30.47 25.75 7.63
CA GLU A 355 -30.56 26.24 9.01
C GLU A 355 -31.00 27.72 9.08
N LEU A 356 -30.39 28.56 8.25
CA LEU A 356 -30.72 29.98 8.19
C LEU A 356 -32.16 30.22 7.76
N PHE A 357 -32.66 29.52 6.77
CA PHE A 357 -34.09 29.59 6.37
C PHE A 357 -35.04 29.06 7.41
N LYS A 358 -34.63 28.08 8.23
CA LYS A 358 -35.48 27.50 9.27
C LYS A 358 -35.63 28.39 10.48
N ASN A 359 -34.56 29.12 10.83
CA ASN A 359 -34.45 29.84 12.10
C ASN A 359 -34.65 31.36 11.99
N ASN A 360 -34.72 31.92 10.77
CA ASN A 360 -34.76 33.37 10.54
C ASN A 360 -35.56 33.73 9.29
N ASP A 361 -36.21 34.88 9.32
CA ASP A 361 -36.96 35.48 8.20
C ASP A 361 -36.04 36.10 7.13
N TYR A 362 -35.03 35.35 6.68
CA TYR A 362 -34.11 35.84 5.65
C TYR A 362 -34.67 35.63 4.24
N THR A 363 -34.37 36.56 3.35
CA THR A 363 -34.60 36.39 1.92
C THR A 363 -33.60 35.41 1.29
N VAL A 364 -33.94 34.86 0.12
CA VAL A 364 -33.03 33.97 -0.63
C VAL A 364 -31.68 34.63 -0.88
N SER A 365 -31.67 35.95 -1.19
CA SER A 365 -30.42 36.67 -1.45
C SER A 365 -29.57 36.87 -0.20
N GLU A 366 -30.17 37.13 0.92
CA GLU A 366 -29.44 37.29 2.20
C GLU A 366 -28.77 36.00 2.62
N VAL A 367 -29.51 34.86 2.57
CA VAL A 367 -28.97 33.54 2.87
C VAL A 367 -27.86 33.17 1.91
N MET A 368 -28.04 33.38 0.61
CA MET A 368 -27.05 33.17 -0.42
C MET A 368 -25.68 33.83 -0.07
N TYR A 369 -25.73 35.13 0.30
CA TYR A 369 -24.51 35.84 0.69
C TYR A 369 -23.92 35.33 2.00
N GLN A 370 -24.76 34.99 3.00
CA GLN A 370 -24.30 34.46 4.30
C GLN A 370 -23.61 33.12 4.19
N VAL A 371 -23.91 32.34 3.14
CA VAL A 371 -23.24 31.05 2.88
C VAL A 371 -22.14 31.16 1.82
N GLY A 372 -21.67 32.39 1.52
CA GLY A 372 -20.52 32.62 0.63
C GLY A 372 -20.78 32.26 -0.84
N ILE A 373 -22.00 32.46 -1.35
CA ILE A 373 -22.34 32.25 -2.75
C ILE A 373 -22.78 33.57 -3.36
N ASN A 374 -22.17 33.99 -4.48
CA ASN A 374 -22.43 35.25 -5.15
C ASN A 374 -23.34 35.15 -6.37
N SER A 375 -23.77 33.92 -6.76
CA SER A 375 -24.63 33.70 -7.93
C SER A 375 -25.96 33.10 -7.52
N ASN A 376 -27.06 33.84 -7.76
CA ASN A 376 -28.41 33.38 -7.44
C ASN A 376 -28.82 32.14 -8.24
N SER A 377 -28.46 32.06 -9.53
CA SER A 377 -28.73 30.89 -10.37
C SER A 377 -28.02 29.66 -9.87
N TYR A 378 -26.75 29.80 -9.48
CA TYR A 378 -25.96 28.70 -8.92
C TYR A 378 -26.53 28.24 -7.56
N PHE A 379 -26.81 29.18 -6.64
CA PHE A 379 -27.39 28.89 -5.34
C PHE A 379 -28.73 28.13 -5.46
N THR A 380 -29.66 28.66 -6.26
CA THR A 380 -31.00 28.07 -6.44
C THR A 380 -30.91 26.66 -7.02
N LYS A 381 -30.06 26.46 -8.03
CA LYS A 381 -29.83 25.17 -8.65
C LYS A 381 -29.24 24.18 -7.64
N THR A 382 -28.19 24.57 -6.92
CA THR A 382 -27.49 23.71 -5.95
C THR A 382 -28.38 23.33 -4.77
N PHE A 383 -29.14 24.27 -4.24
CA PHE A 383 -30.09 24.03 -3.15
C PHE A 383 -31.17 23.03 -3.58
N LYS A 384 -31.74 23.20 -4.80
CA LYS A 384 -32.70 22.25 -5.37
C LYS A 384 -32.11 20.86 -5.58
N GLU A 385 -30.88 20.78 -6.08
CA GLU A 385 -30.18 19.49 -6.25
C GLU A 385 -29.95 18.78 -4.91
N TYR A 386 -29.66 19.53 -3.83
CA TYR A 386 -29.35 18.95 -2.52
C TYR A 386 -30.62 18.57 -1.72
N PHE A 387 -31.66 19.43 -1.71
CA PHE A 387 -32.88 19.22 -0.93
C PHE A 387 -34.11 18.84 -1.72
N ASN A 388 -34.01 18.69 -3.04
CA ASN A 388 -35.13 18.40 -3.96
C ASN A 388 -36.29 19.43 -3.90
N ILE A 389 -36.05 20.65 -3.41
CA ILE A 389 -37.01 21.74 -3.30
C ILE A 389 -36.34 23.07 -3.63
N LEU A 390 -37.08 24.02 -4.24
CA LEU A 390 -36.57 25.36 -4.48
C LEU A 390 -36.47 26.18 -3.17
N PRO A 391 -35.45 27.05 -2.99
CA PRO A 391 -35.34 27.91 -1.80
C PRO A 391 -36.63 28.72 -1.52
N SER A 392 -37.24 29.29 -2.55
CA SER A 392 -38.48 30.08 -2.44
C SER A 392 -39.71 29.24 -2.04
N GLU A 393 -39.74 27.99 -2.43
CA GLU A 393 -40.80 27.04 -2.03
C GLU A 393 -40.60 26.59 -0.58
N PHE A 394 -39.34 26.33 -0.20
CA PHE A 394 -38.97 25.98 1.18
C PHE A 394 -39.39 27.08 2.18
N ILE A 395 -39.06 28.35 1.89
CA ILE A 395 -39.46 29.48 2.69
C ILE A 395 -40.98 29.54 2.83
N LYS A 396 -41.77 29.40 1.74
CA LYS A 396 -43.22 29.39 1.76
C LYS A 396 -43.81 28.26 2.61
N GLN A 397 -43.16 27.09 2.66
CA GLN A 397 -43.61 25.99 3.49
C GLN A 397 -43.27 26.18 4.97
N THR A 398 -42.14 26.79 5.27
CA THR A 398 -41.67 27.03 6.65
C THR A 398 -42.51 28.11 7.35
N TYR A 399 -42.90 29.19 6.63
CA TYR A 399 -43.62 30.33 7.20
C TYR A 399 -45.15 30.31 6.93
N LYS A 400 -45.70 29.24 6.36
CA LYS A 400 -47.16 29.03 6.26
C LYS A 400 -47.79 28.33 7.46
N LYS A 401 -47.10 28.33 8.62
CA LYS A 401 -47.68 27.88 9.90
C LYS A 401 -48.12 29.02 10.78
#